data_0a718b40ab7642a3ba37a792b3ac43d5
#
_entry.id   0a718b40ab7642a3ba37a792b3ac43d5
#
_cell.length_a   1.000
_cell.length_b   1.000
_cell.length_c   1.000
_cell.angle_alpha   90.00
_cell.angle_beta   90.00
_cell.angle_gamma   90.00
#
_symmetry.space_group_name_H-M   'P 1'
#
loop_
_entity.id
_entity.type
_entity.pdbx_description
1 polymer ?
#
loop_
_entity_poly.entity_id
_entity_poly.type
_entity_poly.pdbx_seq_one_letter_code
_entity_poly.pdbx_strand_id
1 'polypeptide(L)'
;MNLHTVKSLKHYSGVALVAALLFTSLPSTAETLPENDFLTHDVGNGVYELAVDSQQNTLFAASSPSFDKDKTSGLIYKLDLEKLTTTEVIKTSRRAFATALDEENQVLYVGNTLEGSVTLIDTRSGKELAILQLSEAKNPKEIVHTREMVLDKQHHRLYVSGVAEKGIVWVVDTQKREKIATLENMGQYPTGMAVDADKDRLYVVNGRNELITLDTTSQKIINRFTIESNKKHFFLNIALDAKNNRAFLTDPDLADVLVVDINNGKVIAPVKVINSLAVLYNEKRQEVYITHRNAKRISIVDSKTYQVKQSIETQALPNSLALSADANTLYVSVKQSEKMIGIKPDYVLKVDLSKY
;
A
#
# COMPACT_ATOMS: atom_id res chain seq x y z
N MET A 1 -69.61 -62.38 -18.84
CA MET A 1 -69.36 -63.42 -17.84
C MET A 1 -68.22 -62.99 -16.93
N ASN A 2 -68.59 -62.86 -15.62
CA ASN A 2 -67.70 -62.70 -14.42
C ASN A 2 -66.61 -61.59 -14.38
N LEU A 3 -66.86 -60.54 -13.68
CA LEU A 3 -66.69 -60.23 -12.23
C LEU A 3 -65.38 -60.74 -11.62
N HIS A 4 -64.51 -59.78 -11.25
CA HIS A 4 -63.96 -59.75 -9.87
C HIS A 4 -63.40 -58.37 -9.52
N THR A 5 -63.99 -57.84 -8.44
CA THR A 5 -63.73 -56.68 -7.67
C THR A 5 -62.40 -56.80 -6.91
N VAL A 6 -61.55 -55.79 -6.93
CA VAL A 6 -60.51 -55.61 -5.89
C VAL A 6 -60.46 -54.17 -5.39
N LYS A 7 -60.52 -54.03 -4.10
CA LYS A 7 -60.66 -52.82 -3.32
C LYS A 7 -59.42 -51.86 -3.40
N SER A 8 -59.76 -50.61 -3.51
CA SER A 8 -58.84 -49.47 -3.40
C SER A 8 -58.36 -49.30 -1.95
N LEU A 9 -57.04 -49.23 -1.75
CA LEU A 9 -56.39 -48.70 -0.56
C LEU A 9 -55.87 -47.28 -0.93
N LYS A 10 -56.45 -46.31 -0.28
CA LYS A 10 -55.98 -44.91 -0.33
C LYS A 10 -54.72 -44.78 0.50
N HIS A 11 -53.60 -44.47 -0.13
CA HIS A 11 -52.40 -43.99 0.52
C HIS A 11 -52.44 -42.45 0.57
N TYR A 12 -52.48 -41.89 1.78
CA TYR A 12 -52.24 -40.48 2.02
C TYR A 12 -50.74 -40.26 2.01
N SER A 13 -50.23 -39.67 0.94
CA SER A 13 -48.86 -39.13 0.90
C SER A 13 -48.88 -37.70 1.44
N GLY A 14 -48.40 -37.55 2.67
CA GLY A 14 -48.13 -36.26 3.23
C GLY A 14 -46.96 -35.60 2.51
N VAL A 15 -47.21 -34.54 1.73
CA VAL A 15 -46.17 -33.68 1.20
C VAL A 15 -45.74 -32.72 2.28
N ALA A 16 -44.56 -32.97 2.87
CA ALA A 16 -43.92 -32.00 3.78
C ALA A 16 -43.34 -30.89 2.93
N LEU A 17 -43.98 -29.72 2.96
CA LEU A 17 -43.50 -28.51 2.36
C LEU A 17 -42.31 -27.97 3.20
N VAL A 18 -41.08 -28.28 2.83
CA VAL A 18 -39.88 -27.64 3.40
C VAL A 18 -39.79 -26.24 2.78
N ALA A 19 -40.25 -25.24 3.52
CA ALA A 19 -40.01 -23.82 3.18
C ALA A 19 -38.51 -23.52 3.38
N ALA A 20 -37.72 -23.57 2.34
CA ALA A 20 -36.36 -23.03 2.31
C ALA A 20 -36.47 -21.51 2.41
N LEU A 21 -36.25 -21.00 3.62
CA LEU A 21 -36.01 -19.56 3.84
C LEU A 21 -34.67 -19.20 3.19
N LEU A 22 -34.74 -18.75 1.93
CA LEU A 22 -33.66 -18.04 1.28
C LEU A 22 -33.51 -16.69 2.00
N PHE A 23 -32.58 -16.65 2.95
CA PHE A 23 -32.05 -15.37 3.43
C PHE A 23 -31.25 -14.76 2.28
N THR A 24 -31.92 -13.98 1.43
CA THR A 24 -31.25 -13.01 0.59
C THR A 24 -30.75 -11.90 1.50
N SER A 25 -29.50 -12.04 1.94
CA SER A 25 -28.80 -10.89 2.51
C SER A 25 -28.72 -9.83 1.41
N LEU A 26 -29.51 -8.79 1.55
CA LEU A 26 -29.32 -7.56 0.77
C LEU A 26 -27.87 -7.14 0.99
N PRO A 27 -27.12 -6.76 -0.06
CA PRO A 27 -25.80 -6.21 0.15
C PRO A 27 -25.97 -4.97 1.03
N SER A 28 -25.43 -5.02 2.25
CA SER A 28 -25.33 -3.84 3.09
C SER A 28 -24.54 -2.82 2.29
N THR A 29 -25.18 -1.71 1.94
CA THR A 29 -24.46 -0.57 1.38
C THR A 29 -23.53 -0.08 2.47
N ALA A 30 -22.22 -0.19 2.24
CA ALA A 30 -21.23 0.27 3.18
C ALA A 30 -21.50 1.73 3.57
N GLU A 31 -21.50 2.03 4.85
CA GLU A 31 -21.66 3.39 5.34
C GLU A 31 -20.53 4.27 4.80
N THR A 32 -20.87 5.48 4.38
CA THR A 32 -19.91 6.48 3.93
C THR A 32 -19.80 7.58 4.96
N LEU A 33 -18.61 7.77 5.51
CA LEU A 33 -18.29 8.74 6.54
C LEU A 33 -17.72 10.00 5.88
N PRO A 34 -18.19 11.20 6.25
CA PRO A 34 -17.64 12.45 5.73
C PRO A 34 -16.29 12.77 6.38
N GLU A 35 -15.37 13.39 5.64
CA GLU A 35 -14.04 13.77 6.15
C GLU A 35 -14.11 14.67 7.39
N ASN A 36 -15.13 15.51 7.50
CA ASN A 36 -15.28 16.45 8.61
C ASN A 36 -15.40 15.76 9.99
N ASP A 37 -15.63 14.44 10.04
CA ASP A 37 -15.66 13.66 11.28
C ASP A 37 -14.24 13.32 11.77
N PHE A 38 -13.21 13.65 11.00
CA PHE A 38 -11.83 13.28 11.26
C PHE A 38 -10.93 14.51 11.42
N LEU A 39 -9.80 14.31 12.09
CA LEU A 39 -8.79 15.35 12.25
C LEU A 39 -7.97 15.47 10.96
N THR A 40 -7.82 16.69 10.46
CA THR A 40 -6.97 17.02 9.32
C THR A 40 -5.95 18.11 9.67
N HIS A 41 -4.80 18.11 9.00
CA HIS A 41 -3.78 19.14 9.15
C HIS A 41 -3.06 19.42 7.83
N ASP A 42 -2.96 20.68 7.46
CA ASP A 42 -2.30 21.16 6.26
C ASP A 42 -0.77 21.03 6.33
N VAL A 43 -0.14 20.55 5.24
CA VAL A 43 1.33 20.32 5.17
C VAL A 43 2.01 20.96 3.96
N GLY A 44 1.38 21.75 3.19
CA GLY A 44 1.93 22.26 1.94
C GLY A 44 1.86 21.27 0.78
N ASN A 45 2.07 21.77 -0.44
CA ASN A 45 1.87 20.97 -1.64
C ASN A 45 2.99 19.95 -1.88
N GLY A 46 2.64 18.85 -2.52
CA GLY A 46 3.56 17.81 -2.94
C GLY A 46 3.76 16.70 -1.91
N VAL A 47 2.83 16.49 -0.95
CA VAL A 47 2.92 15.38 0.00
C VAL A 47 2.80 14.03 -0.72
N TYR A 48 3.60 13.05 -0.30
CA TYR A 48 3.60 11.69 -0.83
C TYR A 48 3.41 10.66 0.27
N GLU A 49 4.48 10.09 0.80
CA GLU A 49 4.39 9.01 1.76
C GLU A 49 4.54 9.48 3.21
N LEU A 50 4.06 8.63 4.10
CA LEU A 50 4.02 8.84 5.54
C LEU A 50 4.79 7.73 6.25
N ALA A 51 5.50 8.09 7.33
CA ALA A 51 6.09 7.12 8.23
C ALA A 51 5.77 7.49 9.69
N VAL A 52 5.33 6.51 10.48
CA VAL A 52 4.95 6.69 11.89
C VAL A 52 6.10 6.28 12.78
N ASP A 53 6.58 7.19 13.61
CA ASP A 53 7.54 6.96 14.70
C ASP A 53 6.79 7.03 16.03
N SER A 54 6.45 5.86 16.55
CA SER A 54 5.71 5.74 17.81
C SER A 54 6.59 6.06 19.02
N GLN A 55 7.90 5.88 18.90
CA GLN A 55 8.85 6.16 20.00
C GLN A 55 9.03 7.64 20.21
N GLN A 56 8.97 8.44 19.14
CA GLN A 56 9.10 9.90 19.20
C GLN A 56 7.75 10.63 19.11
N ASN A 57 6.62 9.93 19.14
CA ASN A 57 5.28 10.51 18.93
C ASN A 57 5.20 11.38 17.67
N THR A 58 5.84 10.94 16.58
CA THR A 58 6.01 11.74 15.37
C THR A 58 5.51 11.03 14.13
N LEU A 59 4.78 11.74 13.28
CA LEU A 59 4.47 11.35 11.91
C LEU A 59 5.37 12.14 10.96
N PHE A 60 6.14 11.45 10.14
CA PHE A 60 6.90 12.04 9.05
C PHE A 60 6.06 12.02 7.77
N ALA A 61 5.96 13.18 7.10
CA ALA A 61 5.29 13.30 5.80
C ALA A 61 6.29 13.83 4.77
N ALA A 62 6.64 12.99 3.81
CA ALA A 62 7.55 13.34 2.72
C ALA A 62 6.84 14.19 1.68
N SER A 63 7.48 15.27 1.23
CA SER A 63 6.91 16.20 0.28
C SER A 63 7.93 16.62 -0.78
N SER A 64 7.48 16.64 -2.03
CA SER A 64 8.20 17.17 -3.18
C SER A 64 7.38 18.31 -3.79
N PRO A 65 7.62 19.56 -3.37
CA PRO A 65 6.76 20.68 -3.74
C PRO A 65 6.93 21.13 -5.19
N SER A 66 7.99 20.71 -5.87
CA SER A 66 8.25 21.09 -7.27
C SER A 66 8.90 19.96 -8.06
N PHE A 67 8.53 19.88 -9.34
CA PHE A 67 9.18 19.02 -10.35
C PHE A 67 10.10 19.81 -11.28
N ASP A 68 10.26 21.12 -11.07
CA ASP A 68 11.18 21.94 -11.84
C ASP A 68 12.61 21.41 -11.69
N LYS A 69 13.35 21.36 -12.80
CA LYS A 69 14.72 20.83 -12.82
C LYS A 69 15.66 21.55 -11.86
N ASP A 70 15.43 22.86 -11.69
CA ASP A 70 16.24 23.73 -10.84
C ASP A 70 15.79 23.77 -9.37
N LYS A 71 14.69 23.06 -9.03
CA LYS A 71 14.13 23.00 -7.69
C LYS A 71 14.10 21.55 -7.20
N THR A 72 15.25 21.03 -6.82
CA THR A 72 15.43 19.62 -6.46
C THR A 72 15.24 19.30 -4.99
N SER A 73 15.04 20.31 -4.12
CA SER A 73 14.85 20.08 -2.69
C SER A 73 13.46 19.53 -2.37
N GLY A 74 13.42 18.67 -1.35
CA GLY A 74 12.20 18.17 -0.73
C GLY A 74 12.00 18.74 0.66
N LEU A 75 10.89 18.35 1.28
CA LEU A 75 10.54 18.68 2.65
C LEU A 75 10.09 17.41 3.37
N ILE A 76 10.42 17.29 4.64
CA ILE A 76 9.82 16.32 5.56
C ILE A 76 9.12 17.12 6.66
N TYR A 77 7.82 17.03 6.72
CA TYR A 77 7.04 17.57 7.83
C TYR A 77 7.04 16.56 8.98
N LYS A 78 7.39 17.05 10.18
CA LYS A 78 7.22 16.29 11.42
C LYS A 78 5.94 16.77 12.09
N LEU A 79 5.01 15.86 12.29
CA LEU A 79 3.74 16.14 12.94
C LEU A 79 3.62 15.35 14.24
N ASP A 80 3.03 15.96 15.25
CA ASP A 80 2.64 15.28 16.48
C ASP A 80 1.54 14.23 16.19
N LEU A 81 1.69 13.00 16.65
CA LEU A 81 0.74 11.92 16.36
C LEU A 81 -0.64 12.12 17.00
N GLU A 82 -0.72 12.80 18.14
CA GLU A 82 -1.99 13.01 18.83
C GLU A 82 -2.75 14.21 18.26
N LYS A 83 -2.08 15.36 18.16
CA LYS A 83 -2.67 16.63 17.75
C LYS A 83 -2.65 16.85 16.25
N LEU A 84 -1.86 16.07 15.52
CA LEU A 84 -1.62 16.20 14.08
C LEU A 84 -1.08 17.61 13.69
N THR A 85 -0.39 18.31 14.59
CA THR A 85 0.19 19.63 14.31
C THR A 85 1.64 19.50 13.87
N THR A 86 2.07 20.32 12.91
CA THR A 86 3.47 20.38 12.48
C THR A 86 4.35 20.91 13.61
N THR A 87 5.35 20.13 14.00
CA THR A 87 6.34 20.50 15.04
C THR A 87 7.63 21.00 14.42
N GLU A 88 8.00 20.47 13.25
CA GLU A 88 9.22 20.83 12.54
C GLU A 88 9.07 20.57 11.04
N VAL A 89 9.81 21.33 10.22
CA VAL A 89 9.93 21.06 8.78
C VAL A 89 11.40 20.94 8.43
N ILE A 90 11.82 19.75 8.02
CA ILE A 90 13.18 19.44 7.58
C ILE A 90 13.26 19.67 6.07
N LYS A 91 14.19 20.52 5.65
CA LYS A 91 14.49 20.72 4.23
C LYS A 91 15.53 19.69 3.80
N THR A 92 15.24 18.93 2.76
CA THR A 92 16.16 17.96 2.18
C THR A 92 16.83 18.52 0.93
N SER A 93 18.06 18.05 0.67
CA SER A 93 18.83 18.44 -0.52
C SER A 93 18.27 17.85 -1.82
N ARG A 94 17.49 16.76 -1.71
CA ARG A 94 16.82 16.09 -2.84
C ARG A 94 15.32 15.98 -2.57
N ARG A 95 14.54 15.77 -3.63
CA ARG A 95 13.09 15.58 -3.54
C ARG A 95 12.74 14.39 -2.65
N ALA A 96 11.65 14.52 -1.90
CA ALA A 96 11.21 13.51 -0.95
C ALA A 96 9.89 12.87 -1.41
N PHE A 97 9.91 11.55 -1.65
CA PHE A 97 8.74 10.80 -2.11
C PHE A 97 8.39 9.64 -1.18
N ALA A 98 9.08 8.50 -1.34
CA ALA A 98 8.88 7.31 -0.55
C ALA A 98 9.57 7.43 0.81
N THR A 99 9.07 6.69 1.79
CA THR A 99 9.63 6.66 3.14
C THR A 99 9.73 5.23 3.67
N ALA A 100 10.82 4.92 4.37
CA ALA A 100 10.94 3.75 5.22
C ALA A 100 11.61 4.18 6.53
N LEU A 101 11.08 3.72 7.67
CA LEU A 101 11.54 4.16 8.98
C LEU A 101 12.15 3.02 9.78
N ASP A 102 13.36 3.24 10.25
CA ASP A 102 14.02 2.45 11.26
C ASP A 102 13.98 3.19 12.61
N GLU A 103 12.92 2.93 13.38
CA GLU A 103 12.72 3.58 14.69
C GLU A 103 13.83 3.25 15.69
N GLU A 104 14.36 2.02 15.65
CA GLU A 104 15.39 1.57 16.59
C GLU A 104 16.71 2.29 16.36
N ASN A 105 17.11 2.43 15.09
CA ASN A 105 18.32 3.15 14.71
C ASN A 105 18.08 4.63 14.43
N GLN A 106 16.84 5.10 14.55
CA GLN A 106 16.43 6.50 14.36
C GLN A 106 16.81 7.07 13.01
N VAL A 107 16.61 6.27 11.97
CA VAL A 107 16.89 6.65 10.58
C VAL A 107 15.61 6.61 9.76
N LEU A 108 15.28 7.75 9.17
CA LEU A 108 14.28 7.85 8.11
C LEU A 108 14.99 7.76 6.76
N TYR A 109 14.67 6.75 6.00
CA TYR A 109 15.08 6.59 4.61
C TYR A 109 14.05 7.30 3.71
N VAL A 110 14.53 8.19 2.85
CA VAL A 110 13.69 9.00 1.97
C VAL A 110 14.06 8.72 0.52
N GLY A 111 13.14 8.19 -0.25
CA GLY A 111 13.32 7.92 -1.67
C GLY A 111 13.32 9.20 -2.49
N ASN A 112 14.38 9.41 -3.26
CA ASN A 112 14.52 10.54 -4.17
C ASN A 112 14.26 10.01 -5.59
N THR A 113 12.98 9.91 -5.95
CA THR A 113 12.54 9.18 -7.14
C THR A 113 13.24 9.64 -8.41
N LEU A 114 13.23 10.93 -8.70
CA LEU A 114 13.78 11.47 -9.94
C LEU A 114 15.31 11.47 -9.98
N GLU A 115 15.94 11.47 -8.82
CA GLU A 115 17.40 11.44 -8.66
C GLU A 115 17.97 10.02 -8.60
N GLY A 116 17.09 9.00 -8.49
CA GLY A 116 17.51 7.60 -8.40
C GLY A 116 18.38 7.31 -7.19
N SER A 117 18.00 7.84 -6.02
CA SER A 117 18.78 7.79 -4.79
C SER A 117 17.91 7.65 -3.55
N VAL A 118 18.54 7.47 -2.40
CA VAL A 118 17.90 7.48 -1.08
C VAL A 118 18.69 8.41 -0.16
N THR A 119 18.00 9.36 0.47
CA THR A 119 18.53 10.21 1.53
C THR A 119 18.24 9.58 2.88
N LEU A 120 19.24 9.50 3.76
CA LEU A 120 19.14 9.05 5.14
C LEU A 120 19.07 10.26 6.05
N ILE A 121 18.06 10.32 6.93
CA ILE A 121 17.85 11.42 7.87
C ILE A 121 17.84 10.86 9.30
N ASP A 122 18.59 11.50 10.20
CA ASP A 122 18.46 11.27 11.63
C ASP A 122 17.12 11.82 12.13
N THR A 123 16.27 10.97 12.69
CA THR A 123 14.89 11.36 13.05
C THR A 123 14.81 12.32 14.23
N ARG A 124 15.83 12.36 15.09
CA ARG A 124 15.89 13.27 16.26
C ARG A 124 16.33 14.67 15.85
N SER A 125 17.45 14.75 15.14
CA SER A 125 18.08 16.04 14.80
C SER A 125 17.60 16.62 13.47
N GLY A 126 16.90 15.85 12.63
CA GLY A 126 16.51 16.24 11.28
C GLY A 126 17.67 16.38 10.29
N LYS A 127 18.88 15.96 10.66
CA LYS A 127 20.08 16.09 9.80
C LYS A 127 20.15 14.99 8.77
N GLU A 128 20.53 15.35 7.54
CA GLU A 128 20.92 14.38 6.53
C GLU A 128 22.22 13.68 6.96
N LEU A 129 22.15 12.35 7.10
CA LEU A 129 23.30 11.50 7.46
C LEU A 129 24.10 11.07 6.24
N ALA A 130 23.43 10.77 5.14
CA ALA A 130 24.01 10.32 3.89
C ALA A 130 23.01 10.43 2.73
N ILE A 131 23.54 10.44 1.51
CA ILE A 131 22.77 10.23 0.29
C ILE A 131 23.38 9.04 -0.45
N LEU A 132 22.59 8.00 -0.63
CA LEU A 132 22.99 6.81 -1.36
C LEU A 132 22.53 6.93 -2.81
N GLN A 133 23.46 7.17 -3.73
CA GLN A 133 23.19 7.15 -5.16
C GLN A 133 23.03 5.71 -5.62
N LEU A 134 21.83 5.30 -6.03
CA LEU A 134 21.51 3.93 -6.42
C LEU A 134 21.60 3.75 -7.94
N SER A 135 21.01 4.67 -8.71
CA SER A 135 21.14 4.71 -10.16
C SER A 135 22.46 5.36 -10.57
N GLU A 136 23.29 4.60 -11.29
CA GLU A 136 24.63 5.05 -11.71
C GLU A 136 24.67 5.70 -13.10
N ALA A 137 23.49 5.97 -13.69
CA ALA A 137 23.37 6.57 -15.00
C ALA A 137 24.00 7.97 -15.03
N LYS A 138 24.91 8.21 -15.99
CA LYS A 138 25.54 9.53 -16.20
C LYS A 138 24.62 10.49 -16.95
N ASN A 139 23.73 9.95 -17.77
CA ASN A 139 22.75 10.73 -18.51
C ASN A 139 21.46 10.85 -17.67
N PRO A 140 20.97 12.06 -17.38
CA PRO A 140 19.75 12.26 -16.62
C PRO A 140 18.50 11.52 -17.18
N LYS A 141 18.46 11.27 -18.49
CA LYS A 141 17.35 10.53 -19.14
C LYS A 141 17.40 9.02 -18.91
N GLU A 142 18.52 8.51 -18.43
CA GLU A 142 18.75 7.09 -18.16
C GLU A 142 18.71 6.77 -16.67
N ILE A 143 18.44 7.77 -15.82
CA ILE A 143 18.27 7.56 -14.39
C ILE A 143 17.11 6.60 -14.17
N VAL A 144 17.40 5.48 -13.52
CA VAL A 144 16.36 4.57 -13.04
C VAL A 144 15.76 5.18 -11.77
N HIS A 145 14.46 5.44 -11.83
CA HIS A 145 13.74 6.08 -10.73
C HIS A 145 13.53 5.12 -9.58
N THR A 146 13.80 5.56 -8.35
CA THR A 146 13.39 4.83 -7.14
C THR A 146 11.89 4.99 -6.93
N ARG A 147 11.22 3.96 -6.38
CA ARG A 147 9.81 4.07 -6.03
C ARG A 147 9.52 3.51 -4.64
N GLU A 148 9.19 2.24 -4.54
CA GLU A 148 8.86 1.59 -3.27
C GLU A 148 10.11 1.28 -2.48
N MET A 149 10.01 1.40 -1.15
CA MET A 149 11.05 0.99 -0.22
C MET A 149 10.44 0.13 0.88
N VAL A 150 11.06 -1.01 1.15
CA VAL A 150 10.68 -1.88 2.26
C VAL A 150 11.89 -2.21 3.11
N LEU A 151 11.74 -2.04 4.42
CA LEU A 151 12.80 -2.27 5.40
C LEU A 151 12.65 -3.67 6.02
N ASP A 152 13.67 -4.47 5.87
CA ASP A 152 13.88 -5.72 6.59
C ASP A 152 14.80 -5.44 7.78
N LYS A 153 14.19 -5.14 8.92
CA LYS A 153 14.93 -4.81 10.16
C LYS A 153 15.74 -6.01 10.68
N GLN A 154 15.19 -7.21 10.53
CA GLN A 154 15.81 -8.44 11.02
C GLN A 154 17.16 -8.71 10.34
N HIS A 155 17.26 -8.46 9.05
CA HIS A 155 18.45 -8.71 8.25
C HIS A 155 19.25 -7.45 7.93
N HIS A 156 18.88 -6.31 8.49
CA HIS A 156 19.51 -5.00 8.24
C HIS A 156 19.58 -4.66 6.76
N ARG A 157 18.46 -4.80 6.05
CA ARG A 157 18.33 -4.53 4.61
C ARG A 157 17.22 -3.54 4.31
N LEU A 158 17.51 -2.62 3.41
CA LEU A 158 16.49 -1.82 2.75
C LEU A 158 16.46 -2.23 1.27
N TYR A 159 15.29 -2.68 0.82
CA TYR A 159 15.03 -2.97 -0.59
C TYR A 159 14.39 -1.76 -1.23
N VAL A 160 14.90 -1.36 -2.40
CA VAL A 160 14.42 -0.18 -3.13
C VAL A 160 14.11 -0.59 -4.56
N SER A 161 12.87 -0.43 -5.01
CA SER A 161 12.50 -0.73 -6.39
C SER A 161 13.03 0.32 -7.37
N GLY A 162 13.60 -0.14 -8.46
CA GLY A 162 14.09 0.67 -9.58
C GLY A 162 13.17 0.53 -10.78
N VAL A 163 12.38 1.57 -11.06
CA VAL A 163 11.30 1.56 -12.05
C VAL A 163 11.88 1.82 -13.45
N ALA A 164 11.99 0.74 -14.23
CA ALA A 164 12.47 0.77 -15.62
C ALA A 164 11.83 -0.38 -16.41
N GLU A 165 11.98 -0.37 -17.74
CA GLU A 165 11.57 -1.50 -18.61
C GLU A 165 12.31 -2.79 -18.24
N LYS A 166 13.57 -2.68 -17.87
CA LYS A 166 14.33 -3.75 -17.23
C LYS A 166 14.39 -3.44 -15.74
N GLY A 167 13.33 -3.83 -15.04
CA GLY A 167 13.17 -3.51 -13.63
C GLY A 167 14.20 -4.21 -12.75
N ILE A 168 14.59 -3.51 -11.71
CA ILE A 168 15.59 -3.94 -10.74
C ILE A 168 15.11 -3.68 -9.32
N VAL A 169 15.79 -4.30 -8.33
CA VAL A 169 15.69 -3.95 -6.91
C VAL A 169 17.10 -3.74 -6.39
N TRP A 170 17.37 -2.58 -5.83
CA TRP A 170 18.61 -2.34 -5.09
C TRP A 170 18.48 -2.85 -3.66
N VAL A 171 19.57 -3.38 -3.15
CA VAL A 171 19.71 -3.79 -1.76
C VAL A 171 20.72 -2.89 -1.07
N VAL A 172 20.29 -2.25 -0.01
CA VAL A 172 21.11 -1.39 0.85
C VAL A 172 21.34 -2.09 2.19
N ASP A 173 22.59 -2.15 2.63
CA ASP A 173 22.94 -2.53 3.99
C ASP A 173 22.69 -1.31 4.90
N THR A 174 21.77 -1.45 5.85
CA THR A 174 21.37 -0.33 6.71
C THR A 174 22.39 0.02 7.78
N GLN A 175 23.20 -0.93 8.20
CA GLN A 175 24.28 -0.71 9.18
C GLN A 175 25.49 -0.02 8.53
N LYS A 176 25.90 -0.50 7.36
CA LYS A 176 27.03 0.08 6.62
C LYS A 176 26.62 1.34 5.84
N ARG A 177 25.32 1.53 5.61
CA ARG A 177 24.75 2.63 4.81
C ARG A 177 25.32 2.65 3.39
N GLU A 178 25.32 1.52 2.74
CA GLU A 178 25.84 1.35 1.37
C GLU A 178 24.96 0.43 0.53
N LYS A 179 24.95 0.65 -0.78
CA LYS A 179 24.34 -0.27 -1.74
C LYS A 179 25.23 -1.51 -1.86
N ILE A 180 24.71 -2.69 -1.55
CA ILE A 180 25.45 -3.95 -1.58
C ILE A 180 25.10 -4.85 -2.76
N ALA A 181 23.93 -4.66 -3.37
CA ALA A 181 23.53 -5.44 -4.54
C ALA A 181 22.55 -4.69 -5.43
N THR A 182 22.46 -5.13 -6.68
CA THR A 182 21.40 -4.80 -7.64
C THR A 182 20.84 -6.11 -8.15
N LEU A 183 19.58 -6.39 -7.82
CA LEU A 183 18.86 -7.58 -8.21
C LEU A 183 18.15 -7.28 -9.54
N GLU A 184 18.51 -8.02 -10.57
CA GLU A 184 17.97 -7.84 -11.92
C GLU A 184 16.73 -8.72 -12.17
N ASN A 185 16.10 -8.52 -13.33
CA ASN A 185 14.98 -9.31 -13.79
C ASN A 185 13.70 -9.19 -12.93
N MET A 186 13.41 -7.99 -12.42
CA MET A 186 12.18 -7.71 -11.67
C MET A 186 10.98 -7.41 -12.57
N GLY A 187 11.04 -7.77 -13.85
CA GLY A 187 10.00 -7.46 -14.83
C GLY A 187 10.03 -6.01 -15.27
N GLN A 188 8.98 -5.54 -15.94
CA GLN A 188 8.86 -4.15 -16.35
C GLN A 188 8.18 -3.35 -15.24
N TYR A 189 8.81 -2.25 -14.85
CA TYR A 189 8.27 -1.29 -13.89
C TYR A 189 7.90 -1.95 -12.55
N PRO A 190 8.86 -2.48 -11.77
CA PRO A 190 8.61 -2.98 -10.42
C PRO A 190 8.16 -1.80 -9.55
N THR A 191 6.97 -1.89 -9.01
CA THR A 191 6.26 -0.76 -8.40
C THR A 191 5.98 -0.96 -6.93
N GLY A 192 5.45 -2.10 -6.52
CA GLY A 192 5.13 -2.40 -5.15
C GLY A 192 5.95 -3.55 -4.61
N MET A 193 6.34 -3.47 -3.35
CA MET A 193 7.09 -4.51 -2.65
C MET A 193 6.54 -4.76 -1.25
N ALA A 194 6.71 -5.99 -0.77
CA ALA A 194 6.46 -6.37 0.61
C ALA A 194 7.48 -7.41 1.07
N VAL A 195 7.93 -7.32 2.32
CA VAL A 195 8.88 -8.27 2.91
C VAL A 195 8.20 -9.13 3.97
N ASP A 196 8.48 -10.43 3.97
CA ASP A 196 8.21 -11.39 5.03
C ASP A 196 9.59 -11.83 5.57
N ALA A 197 10.06 -11.12 6.60
CA ALA A 197 11.38 -11.35 7.19
C ALA A 197 11.47 -12.73 7.86
N ASP A 198 10.37 -13.22 8.47
CA ASP A 198 10.32 -14.52 9.13
C ASP A 198 10.52 -15.70 8.17
N LYS A 199 10.15 -15.50 6.90
CA LYS A 199 10.31 -16.52 5.85
C LYS A 199 11.45 -16.24 4.87
N ASP A 200 12.21 -15.18 5.08
CA ASP A 200 13.25 -14.71 4.12
C ASP A 200 12.69 -14.47 2.71
N ARG A 201 11.57 -13.74 2.62
CA ARG A 201 10.91 -13.50 1.33
C ARG A 201 10.70 -12.02 1.06
N LEU A 202 11.04 -11.62 -0.16
CA LEU A 202 10.65 -10.34 -0.74
C LEU A 202 9.69 -10.58 -1.91
N TYR A 203 8.54 -9.97 -1.86
CA TYR A 203 7.53 -10.00 -2.92
C TYR A 203 7.57 -8.71 -3.70
N VAL A 204 7.59 -8.82 -5.03
CA VAL A 204 7.64 -7.68 -5.95
C VAL A 204 6.51 -7.80 -6.96
N VAL A 205 5.71 -6.77 -7.13
CA VAL A 205 4.73 -6.65 -8.20
C VAL A 205 5.17 -5.61 -9.22
N ASN A 206 4.70 -5.72 -10.45
CA ASN A 206 5.17 -4.88 -11.54
C ASN A 206 4.08 -4.51 -12.56
N GLY A 207 4.43 -3.67 -13.52
CA GLY A 207 3.55 -3.20 -14.58
C GLY A 207 3.25 -4.23 -15.69
N ARG A 208 3.63 -5.50 -15.48
CA ARG A 208 3.40 -6.59 -16.45
C ARG A 208 2.64 -7.77 -15.85
N ASN A 209 1.79 -7.48 -14.90
CA ASN A 209 0.89 -8.49 -14.35
C ASN A 209 1.62 -9.63 -13.61
N GLU A 210 2.79 -9.36 -13.03
CA GLU A 210 3.59 -10.39 -12.36
C GLU A 210 3.66 -10.17 -10.85
N LEU A 211 3.70 -11.29 -10.13
CA LEU A 211 4.15 -11.40 -8.74
C LEU A 211 5.45 -12.21 -8.72
N ILE A 212 6.53 -11.59 -8.29
CA ILE A 212 7.86 -12.19 -8.20
C ILE A 212 8.20 -12.38 -6.73
N THR A 213 8.70 -13.55 -6.36
CA THR A 213 9.19 -13.85 -5.01
C THR A 213 10.68 -14.08 -5.06
N LEU A 214 11.41 -13.34 -4.23
CA LEU A 214 12.84 -13.54 -4.02
C LEU A 214 13.09 -14.15 -2.64
N ASP A 215 14.10 -14.96 -2.55
CA ASP A 215 14.72 -15.36 -1.31
C ASP A 215 15.74 -14.29 -0.89
N THR A 216 15.54 -13.67 0.28
CA THR A 216 16.36 -12.53 0.72
C THR A 216 17.77 -12.92 1.16
N THR A 217 17.98 -14.17 1.61
CA THR A 217 19.28 -14.69 1.99
C THR A 217 20.17 -14.97 0.77
N SER A 218 19.64 -15.72 -0.18
CA SER A 218 20.38 -16.05 -1.42
C SER A 218 20.31 -14.96 -2.49
N GLN A 219 19.44 -14.00 -2.33
CA GLN A 219 19.15 -12.91 -3.28
C GLN A 219 18.72 -13.42 -4.67
N LYS A 220 18.05 -14.57 -4.74
CA LYS A 220 17.61 -15.21 -5.98
C LYS A 220 16.09 -15.16 -6.11
N ILE A 221 15.63 -15.03 -7.34
CA ILE A 221 14.21 -15.25 -7.67
C ILE A 221 13.93 -16.73 -7.49
N ILE A 222 12.94 -17.05 -6.65
CA ILE A 222 12.48 -18.41 -6.40
C ILE A 222 11.14 -18.72 -7.07
N ASN A 223 10.29 -17.70 -7.25
CA ASN A 223 9.04 -17.84 -7.97
C ASN A 223 8.77 -16.60 -8.83
N ARG A 224 8.09 -16.82 -9.94
CA ARG A 224 7.55 -15.79 -10.82
C ARG A 224 6.20 -16.25 -11.34
N PHE A 225 5.17 -15.55 -10.98
CA PHE A 225 3.81 -15.87 -11.42
C PHE A 225 3.28 -14.74 -12.29
N THR A 226 2.77 -15.08 -13.46
CA THR A 226 1.87 -14.17 -14.19
C THR A 226 0.49 -14.34 -13.57
N ILE A 227 -0.07 -13.24 -13.05
CA ILE A 227 -1.37 -13.29 -12.40
C ILE A 227 -2.45 -13.39 -13.48
N GLU A 228 -3.11 -14.54 -13.55
CA GLU A 228 -4.16 -14.81 -14.53
C GLU A 228 -5.44 -14.07 -14.15
N SER A 229 -5.85 -13.15 -14.99
CA SER A 229 -7.12 -12.44 -14.89
C SER A 229 -7.66 -12.15 -16.30
N ASN A 230 -8.93 -11.71 -16.39
CA ASN A 230 -9.54 -11.32 -17.67
C ASN A 230 -8.97 -10.02 -18.25
N LYS A 231 -8.07 -9.35 -17.52
CA LYS A 231 -7.47 -8.06 -17.87
C LYS A 231 -5.96 -8.10 -17.66
N LYS A 232 -5.24 -7.25 -18.39
CA LYS A 232 -3.84 -6.99 -18.12
C LYS A 232 -3.74 -5.91 -17.05
N HIS A 233 -3.11 -6.24 -15.93
CA HIS A 233 -2.94 -5.33 -14.82
C HIS A 233 -1.59 -4.63 -14.87
N PHE A 234 -1.59 -3.38 -14.42
CA PHE A 234 -0.42 -2.65 -13.98
C PHE A 234 -0.47 -2.62 -12.45
N PHE A 235 0.09 -3.63 -11.80
CA PHE A 235 0.09 -3.64 -10.33
C PHE A 235 0.96 -2.53 -9.79
N LEU A 236 0.40 -1.69 -8.92
CA LEU A 236 1.08 -0.51 -8.39
C LEU A 236 1.57 -0.71 -6.96
N ASN A 237 0.76 -1.29 -6.09
CA ASN A 237 1.12 -1.55 -4.70
C ASN A 237 0.66 -2.95 -4.27
N ILE A 238 1.27 -3.43 -3.18
CA ILE A 238 1.00 -4.73 -2.57
C ILE A 238 0.90 -4.57 -1.05
N ALA A 239 -0.12 -5.19 -0.45
CA ALA A 239 -0.17 -5.40 0.99
C ALA A 239 -0.15 -6.90 1.29
N LEU A 240 0.73 -7.33 2.17
CA LEU A 240 0.97 -8.73 2.48
C LEU A 240 0.21 -9.17 3.74
N ASP A 241 -0.53 -10.27 3.63
CA ASP A 241 -1.03 -11.05 4.75
C ASP A 241 -0.27 -12.39 4.78
N ALA A 242 0.93 -12.35 5.36
CA ALA A 242 1.87 -13.47 5.39
C ALA A 242 1.30 -14.70 6.13
N LYS A 243 0.51 -14.49 7.17
CA LYS A 243 -0.12 -15.57 7.96
C LYS A 243 -1.09 -16.39 7.13
N ASN A 244 -1.83 -15.76 6.25
CA ASN A 244 -2.81 -16.42 5.38
C ASN A 244 -2.27 -16.68 3.97
N ASN A 245 -0.96 -16.50 3.74
CA ASN A 245 -0.28 -16.71 2.45
C ASN A 245 -0.95 -15.98 1.28
N ARG A 246 -1.39 -14.74 1.49
CA ARG A 246 -2.06 -13.95 0.45
C ARG A 246 -1.55 -12.51 0.41
N ALA A 247 -1.76 -11.88 -0.71
CA ALA A 247 -1.47 -10.46 -0.92
C ALA A 247 -2.65 -9.75 -1.59
N PHE A 248 -2.79 -8.46 -1.31
CA PHE A 248 -3.76 -7.56 -1.93
C PHE A 248 -3.03 -6.65 -2.91
N LEU A 249 -3.40 -6.71 -4.19
CA LEU A 249 -2.71 -6.01 -5.28
C LEU A 249 -3.60 -4.92 -5.86
N THR A 250 -3.12 -3.69 -5.92
CA THR A 250 -3.83 -2.54 -6.49
C THR A 250 -3.46 -2.29 -7.94
N ASP A 251 -4.42 -1.73 -8.68
CA ASP A 251 -4.25 -1.25 -10.04
C ASP A 251 -4.89 0.15 -10.16
N PRO A 252 -4.14 1.18 -10.60
CA PRO A 252 -4.66 2.54 -10.68
C PRO A 252 -5.65 2.75 -11.85
N ASP A 253 -5.63 1.89 -12.84
CA ASP A 253 -6.42 2.02 -14.06
C ASP A 253 -7.62 1.07 -14.11
N LEU A 254 -7.55 -0.04 -13.38
CA LEU A 254 -8.59 -1.06 -13.37
C LEU A 254 -9.30 -1.11 -12.00
N ALA A 255 -10.60 -1.41 -12.07
CA ALA A 255 -11.38 -1.71 -10.88
C ALA A 255 -10.94 -3.07 -10.28
N ASP A 256 -11.28 -3.25 -9.03
CA ASP A 256 -10.99 -4.38 -8.16
C ASP A 256 -9.54 -4.39 -7.62
N VAL A 257 -9.41 -4.74 -6.37
CA VAL A 257 -8.13 -5.15 -5.77
C VAL A 257 -8.09 -6.67 -5.82
N LEU A 258 -7.04 -7.23 -6.41
CA LEU A 258 -6.91 -8.68 -6.51
C LEU A 258 -6.32 -9.25 -5.22
N VAL A 259 -6.99 -10.25 -4.67
CA VAL A 259 -6.44 -11.08 -3.58
C VAL A 259 -5.77 -12.28 -4.22
N VAL A 260 -4.47 -12.44 -4.01
CA VAL A 260 -3.64 -13.44 -4.68
C VAL A 260 -2.97 -14.35 -3.66
N ASP A 261 -3.00 -15.65 -3.89
CA ASP A 261 -2.19 -16.62 -3.15
C ASP A 261 -0.71 -16.47 -3.53
N ILE A 262 0.13 -16.12 -2.57
CA ILE A 262 1.56 -15.85 -2.81
C ILE A 262 2.38 -17.09 -3.10
N ASN A 263 1.86 -18.30 -2.83
CA ASN A 263 2.57 -19.56 -3.07
C ASN A 263 2.43 -20.06 -4.52
N ASN A 264 1.34 -19.68 -5.20
CA ASN A 264 1.04 -20.22 -6.54
C ASN A 264 0.58 -19.15 -7.55
N GLY A 265 0.44 -17.88 -7.13
CA GLY A 265 0.03 -16.78 -8.00
C GLY A 265 -1.44 -16.78 -8.41
N LYS A 266 -2.28 -17.65 -7.85
CA LYS A 266 -3.70 -17.73 -8.23
C LYS A 266 -4.50 -16.60 -7.56
N VAL A 267 -5.43 -16.04 -8.32
CA VAL A 267 -6.41 -15.11 -7.76
C VAL A 267 -7.39 -15.87 -6.88
N ILE A 268 -7.42 -15.53 -5.58
CA ILE A 268 -8.35 -16.09 -4.60
C ILE A 268 -9.73 -15.45 -4.79
N ALA A 269 -9.76 -14.13 -4.83
CA ALA A 269 -10.97 -13.33 -4.99
C ALA A 269 -10.63 -11.90 -5.44
N PRO A 270 -11.54 -11.17 -6.05
CA PRO A 270 -11.47 -9.72 -6.17
C PRO A 270 -12.15 -9.05 -4.96
N VAL A 271 -11.53 -8.02 -4.40
CA VAL A 271 -12.24 -7.02 -3.60
C VAL A 271 -12.94 -6.09 -4.57
N LYS A 272 -14.26 -6.04 -4.53
CA LYS A 272 -15.08 -5.23 -5.45
C LYS A 272 -15.05 -3.76 -5.09
N VAL A 273 -14.10 -3.04 -5.64
CA VAL A 273 -13.89 -1.61 -5.47
C VAL A 273 -13.56 -0.95 -6.82
N ILE A 274 -13.63 0.37 -6.86
CA ILE A 274 -13.14 1.13 -8.01
C ILE A 274 -11.60 1.07 -8.10
N ASN A 275 -11.01 1.58 -9.19
CA ASN A 275 -9.56 1.66 -9.35
C ASN A 275 -8.88 2.28 -8.12
N SER A 276 -7.74 1.73 -7.75
CA SER A 276 -7.10 1.96 -6.45
C SER A 276 -5.62 2.28 -6.57
N LEU A 277 -5.11 3.05 -5.61
CA LEU A 277 -3.71 3.45 -5.56
C LEU A 277 -2.97 2.72 -4.44
N ALA A 278 -3.10 3.18 -3.21
CA ALA A 278 -2.44 2.56 -2.07
C ALA A 278 -3.31 1.47 -1.44
N VAL A 279 -2.66 0.49 -0.86
CA VAL A 279 -3.29 -0.57 -0.07
C VAL A 279 -2.44 -0.85 1.16
N LEU A 280 -3.10 -1.09 2.30
CA LEU A 280 -2.44 -1.42 3.56
C LEU A 280 -3.27 -2.46 4.32
N TYR A 281 -2.63 -3.51 4.81
CA TYR A 281 -3.27 -4.55 5.60
C TYR A 281 -3.02 -4.33 7.09
N ASN A 282 -4.09 -4.34 7.86
CA ASN A 282 -4.06 -4.27 9.30
C ASN A 282 -4.35 -5.65 9.89
N GLU A 283 -3.30 -6.36 10.28
CA GLU A 283 -3.42 -7.70 10.81
C GLU A 283 -4.22 -7.76 12.13
N LYS A 284 -4.04 -6.79 13.02
CA LYS A 284 -4.73 -6.77 14.32
C LYS A 284 -6.25 -6.65 14.17
N ARG A 285 -6.68 -5.83 13.19
CA ARG A 285 -8.11 -5.60 12.94
C ARG A 285 -8.69 -6.50 11.86
N GLN A 286 -7.86 -7.24 11.14
CA GLN A 286 -8.24 -8.03 9.97
C GLN A 286 -8.95 -7.15 8.92
N GLU A 287 -8.38 -5.98 8.64
CA GLU A 287 -8.90 -4.99 7.71
C GLU A 287 -7.88 -4.62 6.64
N VAL A 288 -8.37 -4.24 5.47
CA VAL A 288 -7.58 -3.70 4.36
C VAL A 288 -8.06 -2.29 4.06
N TYR A 289 -7.14 -1.33 4.06
CA TYR A 289 -7.42 0.06 3.71
C TYR A 289 -6.95 0.32 2.29
N ILE A 290 -7.80 0.96 1.50
CA ILE A 290 -7.55 1.18 0.07
C ILE A 290 -7.87 2.62 -0.29
N THR A 291 -6.94 3.32 -0.94
CA THR A 291 -7.19 4.68 -1.44
C THR A 291 -7.65 4.69 -2.89
N HIS A 292 -8.65 5.52 -3.19
CA HIS A 292 -9.22 5.73 -4.52
C HIS A 292 -9.09 7.22 -4.90
N ARG A 293 -7.94 7.57 -5.50
CA ARG A 293 -7.59 8.99 -5.76
C ARG A 293 -8.68 9.75 -6.49
N ASN A 294 -9.03 9.27 -7.67
CA ASN A 294 -9.98 9.98 -8.55
C ASN A 294 -11.39 10.05 -7.96
N ALA A 295 -11.76 9.09 -7.13
CA ALA A 295 -13.05 9.08 -6.44
C ALA A 295 -13.01 9.80 -5.09
N LYS A 296 -11.84 10.29 -4.65
CA LYS A 296 -11.68 10.97 -3.36
C LYS A 296 -12.26 10.14 -2.22
N ARG A 297 -11.87 8.88 -2.14
CA ARG A 297 -12.43 7.91 -1.20
C ARG A 297 -11.36 6.98 -0.64
N ILE A 298 -11.58 6.54 0.58
CA ILE A 298 -10.84 5.46 1.22
C ILE A 298 -11.86 4.36 1.53
N SER A 299 -11.55 3.12 1.18
CA SER A 299 -12.37 1.96 1.56
C SER A 299 -11.73 1.22 2.73
N ILE A 300 -12.55 0.84 3.70
CA ILE A 300 -12.22 -0.06 4.80
C ILE A 300 -12.89 -1.40 4.49
N VAL A 301 -12.08 -2.42 4.28
CA VAL A 301 -12.51 -3.73 3.79
C VAL A 301 -12.24 -4.79 4.85
N ASP A 302 -13.21 -5.67 5.09
CA ASP A 302 -12.99 -6.88 5.88
C ASP A 302 -12.12 -7.87 5.10
N SER A 303 -10.98 -8.25 5.67
CA SER A 303 -10.00 -9.08 4.96
C SER A 303 -10.42 -10.53 4.80
N LYS A 304 -11.43 -11.01 5.54
CA LYS A 304 -11.92 -12.39 5.47
C LYS A 304 -13.03 -12.53 4.44
N THR A 305 -13.96 -11.58 4.43
CA THR A 305 -15.11 -11.60 3.53
C THR A 305 -14.89 -10.86 2.23
N TYR A 306 -13.85 -10.00 2.17
CA TYR A 306 -13.53 -9.09 1.06
C TYR A 306 -14.62 -8.05 0.77
N GLN A 307 -15.49 -7.80 1.75
CA GLN A 307 -16.56 -6.81 1.63
C GLN A 307 -16.10 -5.46 2.19
N VAL A 308 -16.51 -4.39 1.51
CA VAL A 308 -16.33 -3.03 2.04
C VAL A 308 -17.24 -2.87 3.25
N LYS A 309 -16.65 -2.63 4.42
CA LYS A 309 -17.35 -2.36 5.68
C LYS A 309 -17.81 -0.91 5.73
N GLN A 310 -16.90 0.00 5.39
CA GLN A 310 -17.10 1.44 5.44
C GLN A 310 -16.27 2.13 4.37
N SER A 311 -16.64 3.36 4.06
CA SER A 311 -15.87 4.25 3.20
C SER A 311 -15.72 5.62 3.87
N ILE A 312 -14.63 6.31 3.58
CA ILE A 312 -14.39 7.70 4.00
C ILE A 312 -14.28 8.54 2.74
N GLU A 313 -15.09 9.58 2.62
CA GLU A 313 -14.94 10.59 1.57
C GLU A 313 -13.86 11.59 1.97
N THR A 314 -13.04 12.03 1.03
CA THR A 314 -12.00 13.03 1.25
C THR A 314 -12.23 14.26 0.36
N GLN A 315 -11.82 15.44 0.82
CA GLN A 315 -11.98 16.69 0.03
C GLN A 315 -11.07 16.72 -1.20
N ALA A 316 -9.94 16.01 -1.15
CA ALA A 316 -8.96 15.94 -2.22
C ALA A 316 -8.54 14.48 -2.48
N LEU A 317 -7.39 14.25 -3.07
CA LEU A 317 -6.96 12.96 -3.63
C LEU A 317 -6.18 12.14 -2.58
N PRO A 318 -6.78 11.12 -1.91
CA PRO A 318 -6.06 10.29 -0.94
C PRO A 318 -4.94 9.52 -1.66
N ASN A 319 -3.74 9.51 -1.07
CA ASN A 319 -2.55 9.02 -1.73
C ASN A 319 -1.93 7.83 -0.99
N SER A 320 -1.27 8.04 0.14
CA SER A 320 -0.56 7.00 0.89
C SER A 320 -1.19 6.77 2.26
N LEU A 321 -0.90 5.64 2.86
CA LEU A 321 -1.48 5.13 4.09
C LEU A 321 -0.38 4.76 5.07
N ALA A 322 -0.55 5.08 6.36
CA ALA A 322 0.30 4.60 7.43
C ALA A 322 -0.53 4.27 8.67
N LEU A 323 -0.11 3.27 9.45
CA LEU A 323 -0.77 2.87 10.70
C LEU A 323 0.07 3.24 11.92
N SER A 324 -0.62 3.57 13.01
CA SER A 324 0.01 3.59 14.33
C SER A 324 0.48 2.20 14.76
N ALA A 325 1.44 2.11 15.67
CA ALA A 325 1.99 0.83 16.13
C ALA A 325 0.95 -0.06 16.83
N ASP A 326 -0.05 0.53 17.47
CA ASP A 326 -1.17 -0.19 18.05
C ASP A 326 -2.22 -0.63 17.01
N ALA A 327 -2.09 -0.15 15.77
CA ALA A 327 -2.98 -0.40 14.64
C ALA A 327 -4.40 0.17 14.80
N ASN A 328 -4.59 1.14 15.71
CA ASN A 328 -5.88 1.78 15.96
C ASN A 328 -6.04 3.15 15.31
N THR A 329 -4.98 3.68 14.71
CA THR A 329 -5.03 4.96 13.99
C THR A 329 -4.50 4.79 12.58
N LEU A 330 -5.28 5.24 11.60
CA LEU A 330 -4.87 5.33 10.20
C LEU A 330 -4.54 6.78 9.86
N TYR A 331 -3.35 7.01 9.32
CA TYR A 331 -2.93 8.28 8.74
C TYR A 331 -2.95 8.18 7.22
N VAL A 332 -3.46 9.22 6.57
CA VAL A 332 -3.59 9.27 5.11
C VAL A 332 -3.02 10.58 4.59
N SER A 333 -2.09 10.53 3.66
CA SER A 333 -1.69 11.74 2.92
C SER A 333 -2.71 12.04 1.83
N VAL A 334 -3.17 13.30 1.76
CA VAL A 334 -4.19 13.74 0.82
C VAL A 334 -3.65 14.89 0.00
N LYS A 335 -3.60 14.70 -1.32
CA LYS A 335 -3.03 15.66 -2.28
C LYS A 335 -4.11 16.49 -2.92
N GLN A 336 -3.81 17.74 -3.17
CA GLN A 336 -4.65 18.56 -4.03
C GLN A 336 -4.53 18.12 -5.50
N SER A 337 -5.57 18.41 -6.28
CA SER A 337 -5.47 18.29 -7.74
C SER A 337 -4.49 19.33 -8.29
N GLU A 338 -3.94 19.08 -9.47
CA GLU A 338 -2.98 19.99 -10.12
C GLU A 338 -3.49 21.44 -10.22
N LYS A 339 -4.79 21.61 -10.44
CA LYS A 339 -5.43 22.94 -10.52
C LYS A 339 -5.42 23.72 -9.20
N MET A 340 -5.24 23.02 -8.09
CA MET A 340 -5.28 23.59 -6.74
C MET A 340 -3.89 23.81 -6.14
N ILE A 341 -2.82 23.38 -6.84
CA ILE A 341 -1.43 23.58 -6.40
C ILE A 341 -1.16 25.09 -6.24
N GLY A 342 -0.63 25.48 -5.08
CA GLY A 342 -0.40 26.88 -4.72
C GLY A 342 -1.65 27.66 -4.31
N ILE A 343 -2.86 27.08 -4.41
CA ILE A 343 -4.13 27.68 -3.95
C ILE A 343 -4.57 27.06 -2.63
N LYS A 344 -4.50 25.72 -2.54
CA LYS A 344 -4.78 24.97 -1.31
C LYS A 344 -3.60 24.05 -1.01
N PRO A 345 -3.23 23.91 0.27
CA PRO A 345 -2.20 22.95 0.68
C PRO A 345 -2.72 21.52 0.55
N ASP A 346 -1.78 20.59 0.42
CA ASP A 346 -2.05 19.18 0.72
C ASP A 346 -2.18 19.01 2.24
N TYR A 347 -2.74 17.91 2.70
CA TYR A 347 -2.96 17.68 4.12
C TYR A 347 -2.79 16.22 4.51
N VAL A 348 -2.70 16.00 5.81
CA VAL A 348 -2.77 14.66 6.42
C VAL A 348 -4.13 14.52 7.11
N LEU A 349 -4.77 13.37 6.91
CA LEU A 349 -5.99 12.95 7.58
C LEU A 349 -5.65 11.90 8.64
N LYS A 350 -6.21 12.01 9.84
CA LYS A 350 -6.09 11.05 10.94
C LYS A 350 -7.45 10.43 11.23
N VAL A 351 -7.53 9.12 11.16
CA VAL A 351 -8.74 8.32 11.41
C VAL A 351 -8.53 7.46 12.65
N ASP A 352 -9.35 7.66 13.67
CA ASP A 352 -9.41 6.80 14.83
C ASP A 352 -10.26 5.55 14.49
N LEU A 353 -9.59 4.45 14.22
CA LEU A 353 -10.22 3.19 13.82
C LEU A 353 -10.95 2.50 14.97
N SER A 354 -10.69 2.86 16.22
CA SER A 354 -11.35 2.26 17.39
C SER A 354 -12.84 2.57 17.47
N LYS A 355 -13.29 3.55 16.72
CA LYS A 355 -14.69 4.00 16.63
C LYS A 355 -15.54 3.18 15.65
N TYR A 356 -14.91 2.29 14.88
CA TYR A 356 -15.54 1.59 13.76
C TYR A 356 -15.36 0.07 13.78
#